data_a78a2492aa42b881913551708aea4cb9
#
_entry.id   a78a2492aa42b881913551708aea4cb9
#
_cell.length_a   1.000
_cell.length_b   1.000
_cell.length_c   1.000
_cell.angle_alpha   90.00
_cell.angle_beta   90.00
_cell.angle_gamma   90.00
#
_symmetry.space_group_name_H-M   'P 1'
#
loop_
_entity.id
_entity.type
_entity.pdbx_description
1 polymer ?
#
loop_
_entity_poly.entity_id
_entity_poly.type
_entity_poly.pdbx_seq_one_letter_code
_entity_poly.pdbx_strand_id
1 'polypeptide(L)'
;MPYRAAVDDFDFLLGQVIDFSALSETTRFADATQDMSKAILSEAGKMCDAVLAPLQRAGDLHPARLDNGVVRTSPGYAEGFKAIADGGWIGMSADPDYGGMGLPMSLTYVVNEMMSGACLSLQLAPLMSQGQIEALEHHASDAIKALYLPKLISGEWTGTMNLTEPQAGSDVGALSSKAIDNGDGSYAITGQKIYISWGDNDFAANICHLVLARLPDAPAGTKGISLFLVPKYLPDDNGDPGTRNTLSVVSLEHKMGLHGSPTAVMQYDGATGWLVGPEHGGMAAMFTMMNNARLGVGGQGIGVAEAACQQAMAYAMERKQGRAGAGGTGTIAEHADVRRMLMTMKADTYAARAIALSCAHATDMGSATGAADWTARAAFLTPIAKAFGSDVGIEVAQTGMQVHGGMGVIEETGAAQYSRDVRVTAIYEGTNGIQAMDLVGRKMMDGGEAANRLLDEIEAEIEGARLHFPNMADAVWQSCETLREATDWMVAQSDMNARFAGAVPYLRAFARVLGGHLHLLSAKADKGGPREKLARFYIQRLLPEHQGLLAHAQAGDKDLFALTTEELIA
;
A
#
# COMPACT_ATOMS: atom_id res chain seq x y z
N MET A 1 -22.75 0.90 11.23
CA MET A 1 -21.87 0.57 12.37
C MET A 1 -20.56 1.32 12.14
N PRO A 2 -19.94 1.96 13.14
CA PRO A 2 -18.61 2.56 12.94
C PRO A 2 -17.58 1.45 12.64
N TYR A 3 -16.49 1.83 11.94
CA TYR A 3 -15.37 0.95 11.67
C TYR A 3 -14.80 0.35 12.97
N ARG A 4 -14.34 -0.87 12.88
CA ARG A 4 -13.60 -1.59 13.92
C ARG A 4 -12.34 -2.19 13.34
N ALA A 5 -11.21 -1.92 13.98
CA ALA A 5 -9.93 -2.51 13.57
C ALA A 5 -9.99 -4.04 13.66
N ALA A 6 -9.47 -4.73 12.63
CA ALA A 6 -9.54 -6.19 12.52
C ALA A 6 -8.46 -6.90 13.39
N VAL A 7 -8.34 -6.52 14.65
CA VAL A 7 -7.28 -6.97 15.57
C VAL A 7 -7.19 -8.50 15.65
N ASP A 8 -8.34 -9.18 15.76
CA ASP A 8 -8.37 -10.65 15.85
C ASP A 8 -7.87 -11.36 14.58
N ASP A 9 -8.12 -10.77 13.39
CA ASP A 9 -7.62 -11.34 12.14
C ASP A 9 -6.10 -11.13 12.01
N PHE A 10 -5.58 -9.98 12.46
CA PHE A 10 -4.14 -9.74 12.48
C PHE A 10 -3.40 -10.62 13.49
N ASP A 11 -3.91 -10.74 14.72
CA ASP A 11 -3.31 -11.63 15.73
C ASP A 11 -3.27 -13.08 15.24
N PHE A 12 -4.37 -13.53 14.60
CA PHE A 12 -4.43 -14.86 14.03
C PHE A 12 -3.44 -15.04 12.88
N LEU A 13 -3.38 -14.11 11.93
CA LEU A 13 -2.47 -14.21 10.79
C LEU A 13 -1.01 -14.22 11.24
N LEU A 14 -0.61 -13.30 12.10
CA LEU A 14 0.75 -13.22 12.62
C LEU A 14 1.12 -14.47 13.44
N GLY A 15 0.21 -14.96 14.28
CA GLY A 15 0.50 -16.05 15.21
C GLY A 15 0.32 -17.46 14.63
N GLN A 16 -0.43 -17.65 13.55
CA GLN A 16 -0.84 -18.97 13.07
C GLN A 16 -0.56 -19.24 11.59
N VAL A 17 -0.34 -18.20 10.78
CA VAL A 17 -0.23 -18.31 9.32
C VAL A 17 1.11 -17.77 8.82
N ILE A 18 1.50 -16.61 9.33
CA ILE A 18 2.78 -15.97 9.04
C ILE A 18 3.69 -16.25 10.23
N ASP A 19 4.76 -16.98 10.07
CA ASP A 19 5.66 -17.36 11.17
C ASP A 19 6.36 -16.14 11.79
N PHE A 20 5.56 -15.25 12.40
CA PHE A 20 6.05 -14.02 13.03
C PHE A 20 7.00 -14.32 14.19
N SER A 21 6.87 -15.48 14.83
CA SER A 21 7.75 -15.88 15.92
C SER A 21 9.20 -16.05 15.48
N ALA A 22 9.46 -16.41 14.23
CA ALA A 22 10.80 -16.51 13.66
C ALA A 22 11.57 -15.16 13.70
N LEU A 23 10.87 -14.03 13.70
CA LEU A 23 11.51 -12.71 13.86
C LEU A 23 12.14 -12.55 15.25
N SER A 24 11.47 -13.01 16.30
CA SER A 24 12.00 -12.92 17.68
C SER A 24 13.23 -13.81 17.93
N GLU A 25 13.50 -14.76 17.04
CA GLU A 25 14.73 -15.57 17.07
C GLU A 25 15.93 -14.83 16.46
N THR A 26 15.69 -13.72 15.76
CA THR A 26 16.76 -12.90 15.17
C THR A 26 17.30 -11.89 16.18
N THR A 27 18.58 -11.54 16.07
CA THR A 27 19.19 -10.52 16.97
C THR A 27 18.51 -9.15 16.83
N ARG A 28 18.10 -8.80 15.59
CA ARG A 28 17.52 -7.48 15.30
C ARG A 28 16.15 -7.29 15.93
N PHE A 29 15.32 -8.32 15.95
CA PHE A 29 13.94 -8.26 16.39
C PHE A 29 13.64 -9.15 17.60
N ALA A 30 14.65 -9.39 18.46
CA ALA A 30 14.49 -10.26 19.63
C ALA A 30 13.35 -9.85 20.57
N ASP A 31 13.03 -8.54 20.61
CA ASP A 31 11.95 -8.00 21.42
C ASP A 31 10.56 -8.08 20.75
N ALA A 32 10.49 -8.44 19.46
CA ALA A 32 9.22 -8.54 18.71
C ALA A 32 8.46 -9.83 19.07
N THR A 33 8.07 -9.96 20.33
CA THR A 33 7.34 -11.12 20.83
C THR A 33 5.85 -11.08 20.45
N GLN A 34 5.18 -12.21 20.54
CA GLN A 34 3.74 -12.30 20.29
C GLN A 34 2.93 -11.45 21.30
N ASP A 35 3.37 -11.36 22.56
CA ASP A 35 2.70 -10.52 23.56
C ASP A 35 2.86 -9.03 23.23
N MET A 36 4.04 -8.60 22.77
CA MET A 36 4.25 -7.24 22.30
C MET A 36 3.36 -6.94 21.09
N SER A 37 3.31 -7.84 20.09
CA SER A 37 2.45 -7.63 18.92
C SER A 37 0.97 -7.46 19.29
N LYS A 38 0.45 -8.29 20.22
CA LYS A 38 -0.92 -8.16 20.73
C LYS A 38 -1.18 -6.83 21.42
N ALA A 39 -0.24 -6.34 22.21
CA ALA A 39 -0.35 -5.04 22.86
C ALA A 39 -0.42 -3.91 21.82
N ILE A 40 0.48 -3.92 20.84
CA ILE A 40 0.50 -2.95 19.73
C ILE A 40 -0.83 -2.99 18.95
N LEU A 41 -1.29 -4.17 18.54
CA LEU A 41 -2.55 -4.33 17.82
C LEU A 41 -3.74 -3.77 18.61
N SER A 42 -3.79 -4.04 19.91
CA SER A 42 -4.87 -3.57 20.79
C SER A 42 -4.89 -2.05 20.91
N GLU A 43 -3.72 -1.41 21.15
CA GLU A 43 -3.65 0.04 21.33
C GLU A 43 -3.87 0.79 20.00
N ALA A 44 -3.26 0.33 18.91
CA ALA A 44 -3.52 0.90 17.59
C ALA A 44 -4.99 0.75 17.18
N GLY A 45 -5.61 -0.40 17.46
CA GLY A 45 -7.03 -0.63 17.21
C GLY A 45 -7.93 0.34 17.96
N LYS A 46 -7.64 0.61 19.24
CA LYS A 46 -8.39 1.60 20.04
C LYS A 46 -8.28 3.01 19.45
N MET A 47 -7.09 3.43 19.06
CA MET A 47 -6.88 4.72 18.39
C MET A 47 -7.67 4.79 17.08
N CYS A 48 -7.58 3.78 16.24
CA CYS A 48 -8.31 3.72 14.97
C CYS A 48 -9.84 3.81 15.18
N ASP A 49 -10.38 3.02 16.12
CA ASP A 49 -11.82 2.97 16.38
C ASP A 49 -12.36 4.27 17.00
N ALA A 50 -11.65 4.82 17.97
CA ALA A 50 -12.17 5.93 18.79
C ALA A 50 -11.80 7.32 18.24
N VAL A 51 -10.60 7.46 17.62
CA VAL A 51 -10.10 8.76 17.19
C VAL A 51 -10.18 8.92 15.68
N LEU A 52 -9.71 7.94 14.88
CA LEU A 52 -9.59 8.13 13.44
C LEU A 52 -10.88 7.83 12.67
N ALA A 53 -11.62 6.79 13.03
CA ALA A 53 -12.83 6.40 12.30
C ALA A 53 -13.88 7.52 12.18
N PRO A 54 -14.12 8.36 13.21
CA PRO A 54 -15.01 9.52 13.07
C PRO A 54 -14.56 10.56 12.04
N LEU A 55 -13.25 10.62 11.74
CA LEU A 55 -12.68 11.61 10.82
C LEU A 55 -12.88 11.25 9.34
N GLN A 56 -13.15 9.97 9.02
CA GLN A 56 -13.33 9.52 7.64
C GLN A 56 -14.42 10.31 6.92
N ARG A 57 -15.59 10.45 7.56
CA ARG A 57 -16.71 11.21 6.98
C ARG A 57 -16.50 12.72 7.07
N ALA A 58 -15.85 13.20 8.12
CA ALA A 58 -15.53 14.62 8.28
C ALA A 58 -14.65 15.13 7.14
N GLY A 59 -13.65 14.35 6.72
CA GLY A 59 -12.76 14.68 5.60
C GLY A 59 -13.45 14.76 4.25
N ASP A 60 -14.46 13.90 4.01
CA ASP A 60 -15.22 13.92 2.76
C ASP A 60 -16.19 15.12 2.68
N LEU A 61 -16.87 15.42 3.79
CA LEU A 61 -17.84 16.52 3.89
C LEU A 61 -17.19 17.90 3.97
N HIS A 62 -15.99 17.99 4.52
CA HIS A 62 -15.24 19.22 4.72
C HIS A 62 -13.83 19.08 4.13
N PRO A 63 -13.68 19.17 2.80
CA PRO A 63 -12.40 18.98 2.11
C PRO A 63 -11.30 19.91 2.61
N ALA A 64 -10.04 19.45 2.51
CA ALA A 64 -8.90 20.34 2.66
C ALA A 64 -8.96 21.45 1.60
N ARG A 65 -8.57 22.69 1.97
CA ARG A 65 -8.65 23.87 1.09
C ARG A 65 -7.41 24.74 1.18
N LEU A 66 -7.06 25.38 0.09
CA LEU A 66 -6.03 26.43 0.07
C LEU A 66 -6.69 27.78 0.40
N ASP A 67 -6.25 28.43 1.47
CA ASP A 67 -6.75 29.71 1.93
C ASP A 67 -5.57 30.67 2.19
N ASN A 68 -5.47 31.73 1.39
CA ASN A 68 -4.40 32.74 1.49
C ASN A 68 -2.97 32.14 1.53
N GLY A 69 -2.72 31.10 0.70
CA GLY A 69 -1.41 30.44 0.60
C GLY A 69 -1.11 29.44 1.72
N VAL A 70 -2.11 29.10 2.54
CA VAL A 70 -2.00 28.08 3.59
C VAL A 70 -3.05 26.99 3.34
N VAL A 71 -2.62 25.75 3.40
CA VAL A 71 -3.55 24.62 3.34
C VAL A 71 -4.23 24.46 4.69
N ARG A 72 -5.57 24.58 4.70
CA ARG A 72 -6.42 24.31 5.86
C ARG A 72 -6.92 22.89 5.78
N THR A 73 -6.61 22.12 6.79
CA THR A 73 -7.00 20.70 6.87
C THR A 73 -8.45 20.53 7.32
N SER A 74 -8.98 19.33 7.13
CA SER A 74 -10.35 18.98 7.54
C SER A 74 -10.50 19.02 9.07
N PRO A 75 -11.71 19.28 9.59
CA PRO A 75 -11.95 19.32 11.04
C PRO A 75 -11.53 18.03 11.73
N GLY A 76 -10.81 18.13 12.85
CA GLY A 76 -10.33 17.02 13.66
C GLY A 76 -9.05 16.36 13.15
N TYR A 77 -8.54 16.74 11.96
CA TYR A 77 -7.34 16.10 11.39
C TYR A 77 -6.06 16.43 12.15
N ALA A 78 -5.94 17.64 12.69
CA ALA A 78 -4.81 18.03 13.54
C ALA A 78 -4.76 17.16 14.82
N GLU A 79 -5.89 16.97 15.48
CA GLU A 79 -6.02 16.12 16.66
C GLU A 79 -5.80 14.64 16.34
N GLY A 80 -6.32 14.17 15.19
CA GLY A 80 -6.09 12.82 14.69
C GLY A 80 -4.60 12.55 14.40
N PHE A 81 -3.93 13.48 13.71
CA PHE A 81 -2.49 13.37 13.46
C PHE A 81 -1.68 13.41 14.76
N LYS A 82 -2.06 14.30 15.68
CA LYS A 82 -1.42 14.34 17.01
C LYS A 82 -1.56 13.02 17.76
N ALA A 83 -2.70 12.36 17.72
CA ALA A 83 -2.88 11.04 18.35
C ALA A 83 -1.98 9.96 17.72
N ILE A 84 -1.77 10.02 16.39
CA ILE A 84 -0.82 9.15 15.69
C ILE A 84 0.62 9.44 16.15
N ALA A 85 1.02 10.70 16.22
CA ALA A 85 2.34 11.14 16.62
C ALA A 85 2.64 10.81 18.09
N ASP A 86 1.74 11.19 19.01
CA ASP A 86 1.88 10.94 20.46
C ASP A 86 1.95 9.43 20.78
N GLY A 87 1.30 8.58 20.00
CA GLY A 87 1.36 7.12 20.12
C GLY A 87 2.65 6.51 19.56
N GLY A 88 3.52 7.30 18.91
CA GLY A 88 4.76 6.83 18.29
C GLY A 88 4.55 6.03 17.00
N TRP A 89 3.33 6.04 16.43
CA TRP A 89 2.98 5.19 15.27
C TRP A 89 3.72 5.57 13.98
N ILE A 90 4.33 6.76 13.90
CA ILE A 90 5.15 7.17 12.75
C ILE A 90 6.51 6.50 12.79
N GLY A 91 7.14 6.41 13.96
CA GLY A 91 8.51 5.93 14.14
C GLY A 91 8.64 4.45 14.51
N MET A 92 7.61 3.62 14.26
CA MET A 92 7.62 2.21 14.70
C MET A 92 8.82 1.41 14.18
N SER A 93 9.12 1.50 12.90
CA SER A 93 10.25 0.79 12.27
C SER A 93 11.53 1.62 12.19
N ALA A 94 11.48 2.89 12.58
CA ALA A 94 12.61 3.81 12.52
C ALA A 94 13.71 3.46 13.53
N ASP A 95 14.93 3.91 13.23
CA ASP A 95 16.13 3.63 14.02
C ASP A 95 16.03 4.23 15.44
N PRO A 96 16.24 3.40 16.49
CA PRO A 96 16.24 3.85 17.87
C PRO A 96 17.26 4.96 18.19
N ASP A 97 18.37 5.05 17.46
CA ASP A 97 19.38 6.10 17.65
C ASP A 97 18.82 7.50 17.36
N TYR A 98 17.73 7.59 16.58
CA TYR A 98 17.04 8.84 16.27
C TYR A 98 15.64 8.93 16.93
N GLY A 99 15.32 8.03 17.86
CA GLY A 99 14.06 8.05 18.61
C GLY A 99 12.96 7.15 18.03
N GLY A 100 13.29 6.29 17.07
CA GLY A 100 12.41 5.25 16.57
C GLY A 100 12.25 4.07 17.54
N MET A 101 11.35 3.15 17.22
CA MET A 101 11.14 1.95 18.06
C MET A 101 11.91 0.72 17.58
N GLY A 102 12.46 0.73 16.34
CA GLY A 102 13.19 -0.41 15.77
C GLY A 102 12.35 -1.67 15.55
N LEU A 103 11.02 -1.54 15.49
CA LEU A 103 10.09 -2.66 15.36
C LEU A 103 10.04 -3.19 13.91
N PRO A 104 9.60 -4.44 13.72
CA PRO A 104 9.42 -5.00 12.39
C PRO A 104 8.45 -4.19 11.51
N MET A 105 8.74 -4.13 10.21
CA MET A 105 7.88 -3.51 9.20
C MET A 105 6.49 -4.16 9.14
N SER A 106 6.39 -5.46 9.42
CA SER A 106 5.11 -6.16 9.51
C SER A 106 4.17 -5.57 10.54
N LEU A 107 4.66 -5.09 11.68
CA LEU A 107 3.83 -4.39 12.68
C LEU A 107 3.46 -2.98 12.22
N THR A 108 4.38 -2.25 11.60
CA THR A 108 4.10 -0.94 10.98
C THR A 108 3.02 -1.07 9.90
N TYR A 109 3.13 -2.12 9.06
CA TYR A 109 2.14 -2.42 8.02
C TYR A 109 0.73 -2.63 8.61
N VAL A 110 0.62 -3.45 9.66
CA VAL A 110 -0.68 -3.73 10.30
C VAL A 110 -1.33 -2.46 10.83
N VAL A 111 -0.55 -1.61 11.53
CA VAL A 111 -1.06 -0.34 12.04
C VAL A 111 -1.49 0.59 10.91
N ASN A 112 -0.71 0.67 9.83
CA ASN A 112 -1.05 1.45 8.64
C ASN A 112 -2.32 0.95 7.95
N GLU A 113 -2.54 -0.37 7.85
CA GLU A 113 -3.77 -0.93 7.30
C GLU A 113 -4.99 -0.58 8.17
N MET A 114 -4.87 -0.71 9.50
CA MET A 114 -5.94 -0.30 10.43
C MET A 114 -6.26 1.19 10.31
N MET A 115 -5.24 2.06 10.27
CA MET A 115 -5.42 3.51 10.07
C MET A 115 -6.08 3.82 8.72
N SER A 116 -5.74 3.08 7.67
CA SER A 116 -6.34 3.24 6.33
C SER A 116 -7.81 2.90 6.31
N GLY A 117 -8.22 1.83 7.01
CA GLY A 117 -9.62 1.47 7.16
C GLY A 117 -10.40 2.49 8.00
N ALA A 118 -9.77 3.07 9.00
CA ALA A 118 -10.37 4.07 9.87
C ALA A 118 -10.50 5.45 9.18
N CYS A 119 -9.43 5.96 8.57
CA CYS A 119 -9.42 7.25 7.86
C CYS A 119 -8.29 7.32 6.84
N LEU A 120 -8.55 6.87 5.61
CA LEU A 120 -7.55 6.81 4.55
C LEU A 120 -6.95 8.18 4.23
N SER A 121 -7.77 9.23 4.19
CA SER A 121 -7.31 10.58 3.84
C SER A 121 -6.26 11.11 4.81
N LEU A 122 -6.37 10.83 6.11
CA LEU A 122 -5.38 11.25 7.10
C LEU A 122 -4.18 10.32 7.14
N GLN A 123 -4.38 9.00 6.97
CA GLN A 123 -3.32 8.00 7.02
C GLN A 123 -2.21 8.25 5.98
N LEU A 124 -2.51 8.89 4.86
CA LEU A 124 -1.51 9.28 3.87
C LEU A 124 -0.40 10.18 4.44
N ALA A 125 -0.67 11.03 5.45
CA ALA A 125 0.34 11.92 6.03
C ALA A 125 1.46 11.13 6.76
N PRO A 126 1.17 10.25 7.75
CA PRO A 126 2.19 9.43 8.38
C PRO A 126 2.89 8.49 7.41
N LEU A 127 2.19 7.92 6.41
CA LEU A 127 2.80 7.03 5.41
C LEU A 127 3.91 7.74 4.62
N MET A 128 3.68 8.99 4.20
CA MET A 128 4.70 9.77 3.49
C MET A 128 5.89 10.06 4.40
N SER A 129 5.67 10.39 5.66
CA SER A 129 6.75 10.62 6.64
C SER A 129 7.56 9.34 6.90
N GLN A 130 6.92 8.19 7.06
CA GLN A 130 7.58 6.89 7.26
C GLN A 130 8.52 6.53 6.09
N GLY A 131 8.04 6.69 4.86
CA GLY A 131 8.89 6.44 3.68
C GLY A 131 10.05 7.43 3.58
N GLN A 132 9.85 8.69 3.96
CA GLN A 132 10.93 9.69 3.99
C GLN A 132 11.96 9.36 5.08
N ILE A 133 11.54 8.93 6.28
CA ILE A 133 12.43 8.51 7.36
C ILE A 133 13.35 7.40 6.86
N GLU A 134 12.79 6.34 6.28
CA GLU A 134 13.57 5.22 5.73
C GLU A 134 14.56 5.67 4.65
N ALA A 135 14.14 6.54 3.72
CA ALA A 135 15.04 7.08 2.70
C ALA A 135 16.20 7.89 3.29
N LEU A 136 15.94 8.72 4.31
CA LEU A 136 16.97 9.50 4.99
C LEU A 136 17.91 8.62 5.81
N GLU A 137 17.41 7.61 6.52
CA GLU A 137 18.22 6.65 7.27
C GLU A 137 19.27 5.96 6.38
N HIS A 138 18.87 5.59 5.16
CA HIS A 138 19.75 4.85 4.26
C HIS A 138 20.69 5.72 3.44
N HIS A 139 20.27 6.95 3.10
CA HIS A 139 20.94 7.72 2.04
C HIS A 139 21.43 9.12 2.47
N ALA A 140 20.92 9.68 3.56
CA ALA A 140 21.30 11.03 3.97
C ALA A 140 22.66 11.08 4.69
N SER A 141 23.28 12.26 4.69
CA SER A 141 24.46 12.51 5.53
C SER A 141 24.11 12.51 7.01
N ASP A 142 25.09 12.25 7.88
CA ASP A 142 24.88 12.22 9.33
C ASP A 142 24.32 13.55 9.87
N ALA A 143 24.73 14.68 9.29
CA ALA A 143 24.19 16.00 9.65
C ALA A 143 22.68 16.13 9.34
N ILE A 144 22.24 15.65 8.18
CA ILE A 144 20.83 15.62 7.82
C ILE A 144 20.06 14.67 8.73
N LYS A 145 20.59 13.46 8.97
CA LYS A 145 19.96 12.48 9.87
C LYS A 145 19.75 13.06 11.26
N ALA A 146 20.80 13.60 11.86
CA ALA A 146 20.76 14.13 13.23
C ALA A 146 19.73 15.27 13.40
N LEU A 147 19.54 16.10 12.36
CA LEU A 147 18.62 17.23 12.42
C LEU A 147 17.16 16.83 12.10
N TYR A 148 16.95 16.04 11.05
CA TYR A 148 15.61 15.83 10.51
C TYR A 148 14.92 14.58 11.04
N LEU A 149 15.65 13.46 11.28
CA LEU A 149 15.04 12.21 11.69
C LEU A 149 14.26 12.30 13.02
N PRO A 150 14.81 12.87 14.11
CA PRO A 150 14.06 12.96 15.37
C PRO A 150 12.74 13.73 15.24
N LYS A 151 12.73 14.79 14.42
CA LYS A 151 11.54 15.63 14.21
C LYS A 151 10.49 14.97 13.30
N LEU A 152 10.92 14.20 12.31
CA LEU A 152 10.03 13.41 11.47
C LEU A 152 9.45 12.20 12.22
N ILE A 153 10.28 11.51 13.00
CA ILE A 153 9.91 10.33 13.81
C ILE A 153 8.89 10.72 14.89
N SER A 154 9.09 11.86 15.54
CA SER A 154 8.15 12.37 16.56
C SER A 154 6.85 12.90 15.96
N GLY A 155 6.79 13.15 14.63
CA GLY A 155 5.67 13.82 13.97
C GLY A 155 5.61 15.33 14.19
N GLU A 156 6.61 15.96 14.81
CA GLU A 156 6.73 17.41 14.88
C GLU A 156 6.80 18.03 13.48
N TRP A 157 7.55 17.37 12.59
CA TRP A 157 7.63 17.70 11.17
C TRP A 157 7.01 16.56 10.34
N THR A 158 6.49 16.91 9.14
CA THR A 158 5.94 15.93 8.21
C THR A 158 6.80 15.82 6.95
N GLY A 159 6.77 14.64 6.32
CA GLY A 159 7.51 14.35 5.11
C GLY A 159 6.62 14.22 3.89
N THR A 160 7.15 14.54 2.71
CA THR A 160 6.47 14.37 1.42
C THR A 160 7.41 13.88 0.33
N MET A 161 6.83 13.31 -0.73
CA MET A 161 7.54 12.79 -1.90
C MET A 161 7.16 13.60 -3.15
N ASN A 162 8.13 14.24 -3.80
CA ASN A 162 7.92 15.14 -4.93
C ASN A 162 8.62 14.63 -6.20
N LEU A 163 7.96 13.76 -6.96
CA LEU A 163 8.46 13.17 -8.21
C LEU A 163 7.81 13.81 -9.43
N THR A 164 6.49 13.68 -9.48
CA THR A 164 5.66 13.88 -10.69
C THR A 164 5.66 15.32 -11.15
N GLU A 165 5.83 15.51 -12.46
CA GLU A 165 5.66 16.78 -13.16
C GLU A 165 4.60 16.63 -14.25
N PRO A 166 4.05 17.71 -14.83
CA PRO A 166 2.99 17.62 -15.85
C PRO A 166 3.33 16.72 -17.04
N GLN A 167 4.59 16.66 -17.44
CA GLN A 167 5.10 15.82 -18.54
C GLN A 167 5.74 14.51 -18.07
N ALA A 168 5.92 14.30 -16.76
CA ALA A 168 6.68 13.19 -16.19
C ALA A 168 5.90 12.51 -15.06
N GLY A 169 5.01 11.60 -15.42
CA GLY A 169 4.26 10.74 -14.51
C GLY A 169 4.92 9.35 -14.41
N SER A 170 4.45 8.38 -15.20
CA SER A 170 5.06 7.04 -15.26
C SER A 170 6.49 7.08 -15.82
N ASP A 171 6.77 7.96 -16.80
CA ASP A 171 8.13 8.25 -17.25
C ASP A 171 8.76 9.38 -16.42
N VAL A 172 9.25 9.02 -15.24
CA VAL A 172 9.97 9.95 -14.35
C VAL A 172 11.25 10.47 -15.01
N GLY A 173 11.81 9.74 -15.99
CA GLY A 173 12.98 10.16 -16.75
C GLY A 173 12.80 11.48 -17.52
N ALA A 174 11.57 11.89 -17.76
CA ALA A 174 11.23 13.15 -18.46
C ALA A 174 11.13 14.37 -17.54
N LEU A 175 11.42 14.26 -16.23
CA LEU A 175 11.37 15.41 -15.30
C LEU A 175 12.36 16.52 -15.70
N SER A 176 11.94 17.76 -15.47
CA SER A 176 12.62 18.99 -15.90
C SER A 176 13.03 19.91 -14.73
N SER A 177 12.60 19.67 -13.51
CA SER A 177 13.05 20.41 -12.32
C SER A 177 14.57 20.41 -12.22
N LYS A 178 15.15 21.55 -11.81
CA LYS A 178 16.60 21.78 -11.78
C LYS A 178 17.08 22.05 -10.36
N ALA A 179 18.33 21.67 -10.09
CA ALA A 179 19.06 22.00 -8.89
C ALA A 179 20.39 22.65 -9.28
N ILE A 180 20.67 23.84 -8.75
CA ILE A 180 21.91 24.59 -9.01
C ILE A 180 22.66 24.71 -7.69
N ASP A 181 23.94 24.34 -7.68
CA ASP A 181 24.81 24.46 -6.50
C ASP A 181 24.98 25.95 -6.10
N ASN A 182 24.74 26.26 -4.83
CA ASN A 182 24.92 27.60 -4.26
C ASN A 182 26.38 27.85 -3.83
N GLY A 183 27.24 26.83 -3.81
CA GLY A 183 28.64 26.91 -3.40
C GLY A 183 28.87 26.82 -1.89
N ASP A 184 27.83 26.58 -1.11
CA ASP A 184 27.86 26.44 0.37
C ASP A 184 27.41 25.05 0.85
N GLY A 185 27.26 24.10 -0.08
CA GLY A 185 26.75 22.76 0.18
C GLY A 185 25.23 22.62 0.08
N SER A 186 24.54 23.73 -0.18
CA SER A 186 23.11 23.75 -0.52
C SER A 186 22.89 23.93 -2.02
N TYR A 187 21.65 23.69 -2.46
CA TYR A 187 21.23 23.81 -3.87
C TYR A 187 19.97 24.68 -3.99
N ALA A 188 19.88 25.46 -5.05
CA ALA A 188 18.68 26.20 -5.44
C ALA A 188 17.81 25.30 -6.34
N ILE A 189 16.66 24.87 -5.83
CA ILE A 189 15.72 23.99 -6.52
C ILE A 189 14.67 24.83 -7.23
N THR A 190 14.48 24.57 -8.55
CA THR A 190 13.50 25.30 -9.38
C THR A 190 12.70 24.32 -10.22
N GLY A 191 11.37 24.46 -10.20
CA GLY A 191 10.44 23.63 -10.99
C GLY A 191 9.08 23.51 -10.33
N GLN A 192 8.19 22.78 -10.97
CA GLN A 192 6.85 22.53 -10.48
C GLN A 192 6.61 21.02 -10.33
N LYS A 193 6.04 20.63 -9.20
CA LYS A 193 5.64 19.25 -8.91
C LYS A 193 4.13 19.18 -8.73
N ILE A 194 3.50 18.13 -9.27
CA ILE A 194 2.05 17.94 -9.22
C ILE A 194 1.69 16.66 -8.48
N TYR A 195 0.45 16.59 -8.01
CA TYR A 195 -0.09 15.43 -7.26
C TYR A 195 0.65 15.14 -5.95
N ILE A 196 1.15 16.17 -5.27
CA ILE A 196 1.90 15.99 -4.03
C ILE A 196 0.95 15.80 -2.85
N SER A 197 0.84 14.56 -2.39
CA SER A 197 0.06 14.22 -1.21
C SER A 197 0.63 14.91 0.03
N TRP A 198 -0.24 15.62 0.77
CA TRP A 198 0.14 16.36 1.97
C TRP A 198 1.27 17.38 1.75
N GLY A 199 1.36 17.95 0.53
CA GLY A 199 2.36 18.93 0.17
C GLY A 199 2.39 20.17 1.07
N ASP A 200 1.29 20.47 1.76
CA ASP A 200 1.20 21.43 2.84
C ASP A 200 0.10 21.06 3.82
N ASN A 201 0.22 21.53 5.07
CA ASN A 201 -0.77 21.38 6.13
C ASN A 201 -0.62 22.50 7.17
N ASP A 202 -1.58 22.64 8.10
CA ASP A 202 -1.62 23.67 9.13
C ASP A 202 -1.42 23.15 10.56
N PHE A 203 -0.96 21.91 10.73
CA PHE A 203 -0.72 21.31 12.04
C PHE A 203 0.76 20.96 12.33
N ALA A 204 1.58 20.71 11.31
CA ALA A 204 3.00 20.43 11.51
C ALA A 204 3.82 21.71 11.61
N ALA A 205 4.85 21.71 12.48
CA ALA A 205 5.75 22.84 12.63
C ALA A 205 6.58 23.10 11.35
N ASN A 206 6.93 22.04 10.62
CA ASN A 206 7.61 22.13 9.33
C ASN A 206 7.16 20.99 8.41
N ILE A 207 7.41 21.15 7.11
CA ILE A 207 7.15 20.13 6.09
C ILE A 207 8.43 19.96 5.28
N CYS A 208 8.92 18.72 5.21
CA CYS A 208 10.14 18.36 4.55
C CYS A 208 9.83 17.64 3.24
N HIS A 209 10.25 18.21 2.10
CA HIS A 209 10.00 17.66 0.79
C HIS A 209 11.22 16.89 0.29
N LEU A 210 11.07 15.62 -0.09
CA LEU A 210 12.06 14.91 -0.91
C LEU A 210 11.75 15.19 -2.39
N VAL A 211 12.62 15.93 -3.05
CA VAL A 211 12.39 16.47 -4.40
C VAL A 211 13.38 15.87 -5.39
N LEU A 212 12.88 15.24 -6.45
CA LEU A 212 13.71 14.83 -7.59
C LEU A 212 13.97 16.02 -8.51
N ALA A 213 15.25 16.28 -8.81
CA ALA A 213 15.67 17.32 -9.73
C ALA A 213 16.96 16.94 -10.45
N ARG A 214 17.33 17.71 -11.49
CA ARG A 214 18.54 17.51 -12.29
C ARG A 214 19.58 18.57 -11.98
N LEU A 215 20.81 18.12 -11.80
CA LEU A 215 21.99 18.98 -11.82
C LEU A 215 22.28 19.48 -13.25
N PRO A 216 23.02 20.60 -13.42
CA PRO A 216 23.54 21.00 -14.72
C PRO A 216 24.35 19.85 -15.35
N ASP A 217 24.22 19.69 -16.67
CA ASP A 217 24.93 18.66 -17.45
C ASP A 217 24.67 17.21 -17.06
N ALA A 218 23.62 16.95 -16.26
CA ALA A 218 23.20 15.61 -15.87
C ALA A 218 22.78 14.76 -17.10
N PRO A 219 23.13 13.46 -17.15
CA PRO A 219 22.67 12.56 -18.18
C PRO A 219 21.16 12.58 -18.38
N ALA A 220 20.69 12.39 -19.60
CA ALA A 220 19.25 12.26 -19.88
C ALA A 220 18.65 10.99 -19.24
N GLY A 221 17.33 10.98 -19.06
CA GLY A 221 16.60 9.86 -18.47
C GLY A 221 16.81 9.73 -16.96
N THR A 222 16.50 8.57 -16.41
CA THR A 222 16.52 8.33 -14.95
C THR A 222 17.92 8.38 -14.33
N LYS A 223 18.97 8.13 -15.13
CA LYS A 223 20.37 8.10 -14.66
C LYS A 223 20.97 9.49 -14.33
N GLY A 224 20.27 10.57 -14.65
CA GLY A 224 20.73 11.94 -14.34
C GLY A 224 19.90 12.62 -13.24
N ILE A 225 19.09 11.87 -12.50
CA ILE A 225 18.22 12.41 -11.47
C ILE A 225 18.90 12.32 -10.11
N SER A 226 18.89 13.44 -9.37
CA SER A 226 19.36 13.55 -7.98
C SER A 226 18.19 13.81 -7.03
N LEU A 227 18.36 13.49 -5.76
CA LEU A 227 17.35 13.68 -4.71
C LEU A 227 17.78 14.80 -3.76
N PHE A 228 16.85 15.69 -3.42
CA PHE A 228 17.09 16.81 -2.53
C PHE A 228 16.07 16.87 -1.42
N LEU A 229 16.52 17.16 -0.21
CA LEU A 229 15.69 17.49 0.94
C LEU A 229 15.46 19.01 0.96
N VAL A 230 14.20 19.43 0.84
CA VAL A 230 13.80 20.84 0.73
C VAL A 230 12.73 21.14 1.78
N PRO A 231 13.06 21.76 2.92
CA PRO A 231 12.08 22.08 3.95
C PRO A 231 11.27 23.34 3.61
N LYS A 232 10.04 23.42 4.10
CA LYS A 232 9.17 24.60 3.99
C LYS A 232 9.74 25.80 4.76
N TYR A 233 10.32 25.55 5.92
CA TYR A 233 11.07 26.51 6.71
C TYR A 233 12.49 26.01 6.87
N LEU A 234 13.47 26.84 6.54
CA LEU A 234 14.88 26.54 6.75
C LEU A 234 15.15 26.44 8.26
N PRO A 235 15.84 25.37 8.72
CA PRO A 235 16.23 25.27 10.12
C PRO A 235 17.15 26.45 10.52
N ASP A 236 16.92 27.02 11.70
CA ASP A 236 17.81 27.99 12.31
C ASP A 236 19.02 27.31 13.02
N ASP A 237 19.84 28.09 13.70
CA ASP A 237 21.02 27.59 14.42
C ASP A 237 20.69 26.61 15.55
N ASN A 238 19.44 26.59 16.03
CA ASN A 238 18.94 25.65 17.04
C ASN A 238 18.29 24.42 16.41
N GLY A 239 18.14 24.39 15.08
CA GLY A 239 17.42 23.35 14.35
C GLY A 239 15.91 23.53 14.38
N ASP A 240 15.38 24.69 14.76
CA ASP A 240 13.97 25.00 14.76
C ASP A 240 13.54 25.68 13.43
N PRO A 241 12.23 25.67 13.08
CA PRO A 241 11.76 26.33 11.88
C PRO A 241 12.05 27.83 11.88
N GLY A 242 12.96 28.26 11.02
CA GLY A 242 13.40 29.65 10.90
C GLY A 242 12.78 30.36 9.70
N THR A 243 13.62 30.79 8.75
CA THR A 243 13.18 31.55 7.57
C THR A 243 12.36 30.67 6.63
N ARG A 244 11.23 31.23 6.12
CA ARG A 244 10.44 30.55 5.10
C ARG A 244 11.23 30.39 3.81
N ASN A 245 11.23 29.18 3.27
CA ASN A 245 11.87 28.85 2.01
C ASN A 245 11.04 29.33 0.80
N THR A 246 11.68 29.47 -0.35
CA THR A 246 11.06 29.96 -1.60
C THR A 246 10.30 28.86 -2.33
N LEU A 247 9.34 28.26 -1.65
CA LEU A 247 8.40 27.30 -2.20
C LEU A 247 6.96 27.64 -1.78
N SER A 248 6.00 27.24 -2.61
CA SER A 248 4.59 27.53 -2.36
C SER A 248 3.67 26.47 -2.94
N VAL A 249 2.47 26.37 -2.35
CA VAL A 249 1.34 25.63 -2.95
C VAL A 249 0.65 26.54 -3.94
N VAL A 250 0.59 26.15 -5.20
CA VAL A 250 -0.10 26.87 -6.27
C VAL A 250 -1.60 26.61 -6.23
N SER A 251 -1.97 25.34 -6.06
CA SER A 251 -3.36 24.88 -6.01
C SER A 251 -3.46 23.52 -5.33
N LEU A 252 -4.66 23.15 -4.93
CA LEU A 252 -5.01 21.78 -4.57
C LEU A 252 -5.87 21.15 -5.68
N GLU A 253 -5.66 19.87 -5.91
CA GLU A 253 -6.45 19.10 -6.88
C GLU A 253 -7.88 18.86 -6.37
N HIS A 254 -8.87 19.10 -7.23
CA HIS A 254 -10.26 18.73 -6.99
C HIS A 254 -10.48 17.28 -7.43
N LYS A 255 -10.49 16.35 -6.48
CA LYS A 255 -10.50 14.91 -6.72
C LYS A 255 -11.88 14.29 -6.53
N MET A 256 -12.12 13.10 -7.11
CA MET A 256 -13.33 12.34 -6.90
C MET A 256 -13.50 11.78 -5.49
N GLY A 257 -12.40 11.60 -4.77
CA GLY A 257 -12.33 11.07 -3.41
C GLY A 257 -11.08 11.59 -2.68
N LEU A 258 -10.86 11.12 -1.45
CA LEU A 258 -9.78 11.58 -0.58
C LEU A 258 -9.81 13.12 -0.37
N HIS A 259 -10.99 13.66 -0.21
CA HIS A 259 -11.20 15.10 -0.12
C HIS A 259 -10.48 15.73 1.08
N GLY A 260 -10.34 14.98 2.18
CA GLY A 260 -9.59 15.40 3.36
C GLY A 260 -8.07 15.35 3.21
N SER A 261 -7.54 14.66 2.17
CA SER A 261 -6.10 14.60 1.89
C SER A 261 -5.73 15.69 0.87
N PRO A 262 -5.03 16.76 1.26
CA PRO A 262 -4.59 17.79 0.33
C PRO A 262 -3.61 17.20 -0.67
N THR A 263 -3.89 17.37 -1.95
CA THR A 263 -3.03 16.96 -3.05
C THR A 263 -2.60 18.21 -3.80
N ALA A 264 -1.35 18.62 -3.59
CA ALA A 264 -0.88 19.94 -3.97
C ALA A 264 -0.15 19.97 -5.31
N VAL A 265 -0.26 21.10 -6.00
CA VAL A 265 0.70 21.56 -7.01
C VAL A 265 1.71 22.43 -6.27
N MET A 266 2.98 21.96 -6.23
CA MET A 266 4.08 22.62 -5.54
C MET A 266 4.94 23.39 -6.53
N GLN A 267 5.23 24.66 -6.24
CA GLN A 267 6.16 25.50 -6.99
C GLN A 267 7.41 25.74 -6.17
N TYR A 268 8.57 25.53 -6.79
CA TYR A 268 9.90 25.79 -6.24
C TYR A 268 10.55 26.90 -7.06
N ASP A 269 10.89 28.03 -6.42
CA ASP A 269 11.44 29.22 -7.07
C ASP A 269 12.85 29.53 -6.52
N GLY A 270 13.81 28.64 -6.78
CA GLY A 270 15.13 28.69 -6.19
C GLY A 270 15.14 28.28 -4.71
N ALA A 271 14.26 27.35 -4.34
CA ALA A 271 14.14 26.88 -2.96
C ALA A 271 15.44 26.18 -2.50
N THR A 272 15.91 26.54 -1.32
CA THR A 272 17.12 25.96 -0.74
C THR A 272 16.87 24.51 -0.31
N GLY A 273 17.74 23.61 -0.75
CA GLY A 273 17.70 22.20 -0.40
C GLY A 273 19.09 21.56 -0.31
N TRP A 274 19.16 20.37 0.22
CA TRP A 274 20.40 19.61 0.40
C TRP A 274 20.32 18.26 -0.32
N LEU A 275 21.43 17.85 -0.92
CA LEU A 275 21.54 16.58 -1.63
C LEU A 275 21.36 15.40 -0.67
N VAL A 276 20.55 14.42 -1.05
CA VAL A 276 20.37 13.14 -0.34
C VAL A 276 20.92 12.02 -1.20
N GLY A 277 21.94 11.35 -0.69
CA GLY A 277 22.70 10.35 -1.44
C GLY A 277 23.69 10.98 -2.44
N PRO A 278 24.25 10.18 -3.37
CA PRO A 278 25.19 10.69 -4.36
C PRO A 278 24.47 11.45 -5.49
N GLU A 279 25.19 12.34 -6.16
CA GLU A 279 24.75 12.93 -7.44
C GLU A 279 24.33 11.83 -8.41
N HIS A 280 23.22 12.06 -9.11
CA HIS A 280 22.63 11.11 -10.06
C HIS A 280 22.12 9.78 -9.44
N GLY A 281 22.22 9.65 -8.12
CA GLY A 281 21.71 8.51 -7.34
C GLY A 281 20.26 8.66 -6.86
N GLY A 282 19.57 9.74 -7.24
CA GLY A 282 18.26 10.11 -6.70
C GLY A 282 17.17 9.06 -6.93
N MET A 283 17.23 8.32 -8.04
CA MET A 283 16.26 7.23 -8.27
C MET A 283 16.44 6.08 -7.28
N ALA A 284 17.67 5.67 -6.97
CA ALA A 284 17.93 4.60 -6.00
C ALA A 284 17.43 5.00 -4.60
N ALA A 285 17.74 6.23 -4.16
CA ALA A 285 17.28 6.76 -2.89
C ALA A 285 15.74 6.88 -2.81
N MET A 286 15.10 7.35 -3.89
CA MET A 286 13.66 7.46 -3.97
C MET A 286 12.97 6.08 -4.03
N PHE A 287 13.60 5.06 -4.62
CA PHE A 287 13.05 3.70 -4.63
C PHE A 287 12.96 3.08 -3.23
N THR A 288 13.83 3.45 -2.30
CA THR A 288 13.71 3.05 -0.89
C THR A 288 12.36 3.51 -0.33
N MET A 289 12.04 4.80 -0.45
CA MET A 289 10.74 5.36 -0.07
C MET A 289 9.57 4.73 -0.83
N MET A 290 9.72 4.53 -2.15
CA MET A 290 8.65 4.00 -3.00
C MET A 290 8.32 2.54 -2.68
N ASN A 291 9.27 1.70 -2.29
CA ASN A 291 9.00 0.31 -1.95
C ASN A 291 8.17 0.19 -0.67
N ASN A 292 8.50 1.01 0.35
CA ASN A 292 7.68 1.15 1.55
C ASN A 292 6.26 1.64 1.19
N ALA A 293 6.17 2.72 0.40
CA ALA A 293 4.90 3.27 -0.05
C ALA A 293 4.06 2.26 -0.84
N ARG A 294 4.66 1.42 -1.70
CA ARG A 294 3.94 0.38 -2.47
C ARG A 294 3.24 -0.64 -1.57
N LEU A 295 3.94 -1.17 -0.57
CA LEU A 295 3.33 -2.08 0.40
C LEU A 295 2.22 -1.37 1.20
N GLY A 296 2.48 -0.14 1.65
CA GLY A 296 1.49 0.71 2.31
C GLY A 296 0.24 0.96 1.46
N VAL A 297 0.40 1.19 0.14
CA VAL A 297 -0.73 1.38 -0.80
C VAL A 297 -1.55 0.10 -0.97
N GLY A 298 -0.91 -1.07 -0.99
CA GLY A 298 -1.64 -2.34 -0.88
C GLY A 298 -2.51 -2.38 0.37
N GLY A 299 -1.92 -2.02 1.53
CA GLY A 299 -2.62 -1.92 2.81
C GLY A 299 -3.76 -0.89 2.83
N GLN A 300 -3.61 0.22 2.11
CA GLN A 300 -4.68 1.21 1.94
C GLN A 300 -5.91 0.62 1.25
N GLY A 301 -5.70 -0.11 0.15
CA GLY A 301 -6.78 -0.83 -0.53
C GLY A 301 -7.48 -1.82 0.39
N ILE A 302 -6.70 -2.61 1.13
CA ILE A 302 -7.20 -3.65 2.03
C ILE A 302 -7.94 -3.05 3.24
N GLY A 303 -7.40 -1.98 3.83
CA GLY A 303 -8.06 -1.26 4.94
C GLY A 303 -9.42 -0.70 4.53
N VAL A 304 -9.52 -0.09 3.35
CA VAL A 304 -10.82 0.38 2.81
C VAL A 304 -11.74 -0.79 2.50
N ALA A 305 -11.22 -1.91 1.96
CA ALA A 305 -12.01 -3.13 1.76
C ALA A 305 -12.63 -3.63 3.07
N GLU A 306 -11.84 -3.66 4.15
CA GLU A 306 -12.32 -4.05 5.48
C GLU A 306 -13.46 -3.13 5.95
N ALA A 307 -13.29 -1.81 5.86
CA ALA A 307 -14.30 -0.84 6.28
C ALA A 307 -15.59 -0.96 5.46
N ALA A 308 -15.47 -1.09 4.14
CA ALA A 308 -16.61 -1.26 3.24
C ALA A 308 -17.33 -2.60 3.49
N CYS A 309 -16.58 -3.68 3.76
CA CYS A 309 -17.12 -4.99 4.08
C CYS A 309 -17.92 -4.95 5.40
N GLN A 310 -17.39 -4.33 6.44
CA GLN A 310 -18.07 -4.16 7.73
C GLN A 310 -19.37 -3.37 7.58
N GLN A 311 -19.35 -2.27 6.84
CA GLN A 311 -20.54 -1.46 6.60
C GLN A 311 -21.61 -2.25 5.82
N ALA A 312 -21.20 -2.96 4.76
CA ALA A 312 -22.11 -3.78 3.96
C ALA A 312 -22.72 -4.94 4.78
N MET A 313 -21.92 -5.59 5.61
CA MET A 313 -22.41 -6.65 6.53
C MET A 313 -23.44 -6.11 7.53
N ALA A 314 -23.14 -4.98 8.17
CA ALA A 314 -24.06 -4.36 9.11
C ALA A 314 -25.41 -4.00 8.43
N TYR A 315 -25.34 -3.36 7.27
CA TYR A 315 -26.53 -3.04 6.48
C TYR A 315 -27.33 -4.30 6.10
N ALA A 316 -26.66 -5.34 5.60
CA ALA A 316 -27.30 -6.58 5.18
C ALA A 316 -27.98 -7.33 6.33
N MET A 317 -27.47 -7.22 7.55
CA MET A 317 -28.05 -7.84 8.75
C MET A 317 -29.28 -7.09 9.29
N GLU A 318 -29.45 -5.84 8.95
CA GLU A 318 -30.58 -5.01 9.39
C GLU A 318 -31.66 -4.86 8.31
N ARG A 319 -31.26 -4.73 7.04
CA ARG A 319 -32.17 -4.47 5.93
C ARG A 319 -33.05 -5.68 5.63
N LYS A 320 -34.37 -5.49 5.65
CA LYS A 320 -35.36 -6.51 5.29
C LYS A 320 -35.95 -6.22 3.93
N GLN A 321 -35.81 -7.17 2.99
CA GLN A 321 -36.42 -7.13 1.67
C GLN A 321 -36.58 -8.55 1.10
N GLY A 322 -37.66 -8.78 0.36
CA GLY A 322 -37.97 -10.07 -0.25
C GLY A 322 -38.46 -11.10 0.81
N ARG A 323 -38.53 -12.36 0.38
CA ARG A 323 -38.89 -13.48 1.25
C ARG A 323 -37.63 -14.31 1.49
N ALA A 324 -37.14 -14.32 2.73
CA ALA A 324 -36.17 -15.29 3.18
C ALA A 324 -36.79 -16.70 3.25
N GLY A 325 -35.95 -17.75 3.34
CA GLY A 325 -36.41 -19.11 3.54
C GLY A 325 -37.30 -19.28 4.78
N ALA A 326 -38.02 -20.36 4.86
CA ALA A 326 -38.92 -20.62 5.99
C ALA A 326 -38.15 -20.57 7.32
N GLY A 327 -38.60 -19.71 8.27
CA GLY A 327 -37.99 -19.52 9.58
C GLY A 327 -36.86 -18.48 9.62
N GLY A 328 -36.58 -17.77 8.54
CA GLY A 328 -35.58 -16.69 8.49
C GLY A 328 -36.04 -15.39 9.13
N THR A 329 -35.09 -14.49 9.42
CA THR A 329 -35.33 -13.15 9.98
C THR A 329 -35.89 -12.16 8.94
N GLY A 330 -35.77 -12.48 7.63
CA GLY A 330 -36.18 -11.67 6.50
C GLY A 330 -35.14 -10.61 6.12
N THR A 331 -33.93 -10.68 6.66
CA THR A 331 -32.83 -9.77 6.31
C THR A 331 -32.24 -10.16 4.95
N ILE A 332 -31.69 -9.17 4.22
CA ILE A 332 -31.10 -9.44 2.91
C ILE A 332 -29.86 -10.35 2.99
N ALA A 333 -29.19 -10.41 4.15
CA ALA A 333 -28.09 -11.34 4.39
C ALA A 333 -28.45 -12.82 4.19
N GLU A 334 -29.73 -13.17 4.20
CA GLU A 334 -30.23 -14.54 4.02
C GLU A 334 -30.44 -14.92 2.54
N HIS A 335 -30.40 -13.96 1.62
CA HIS A 335 -30.48 -14.24 0.17
C HIS A 335 -29.14 -14.75 -0.35
N ALA A 336 -29.19 -15.79 -1.19
CA ALA A 336 -28.00 -16.49 -1.67
C ALA A 336 -27.00 -15.58 -2.38
N ASP A 337 -27.48 -14.63 -3.21
CA ASP A 337 -26.60 -13.72 -3.93
C ASP A 337 -25.96 -12.67 -3.00
N VAL A 338 -26.71 -12.11 -2.05
CA VAL A 338 -26.16 -11.22 -1.03
C VAL A 338 -25.12 -11.95 -0.19
N ARG A 339 -25.42 -13.19 0.24
CA ARG A 339 -24.49 -14.04 0.96
C ARG A 339 -23.21 -14.30 0.16
N ARG A 340 -23.31 -14.57 -1.15
CA ARG A 340 -22.16 -14.73 -2.03
C ARG A 340 -21.31 -13.46 -2.07
N MET A 341 -21.92 -12.28 -2.25
CA MET A 341 -21.21 -10.99 -2.23
C MET A 341 -20.47 -10.78 -0.91
N LEU A 342 -21.14 -10.93 0.23
CA LEU A 342 -20.52 -10.75 1.55
C LEU A 342 -19.36 -11.74 1.79
N MET A 343 -19.52 -13.00 1.39
CA MET A 343 -18.47 -14.01 1.50
C MET A 343 -17.27 -13.70 0.60
N THR A 344 -17.52 -13.23 -0.64
CA THR A 344 -16.45 -12.80 -1.57
C THR A 344 -15.68 -11.62 -0.99
N MET A 345 -16.37 -10.57 -0.54
CA MET A 345 -15.75 -9.40 0.09
C MET A 345 -14.82 -9.82 1.25
N LYS A 346 -15.32 -10.64 2.16
CA LYS A 346 -14.53 -11.10 3.32
C LYS A 346 -13.36 -11.97 2.91
N ALA A 347 -13.56 -12.91 2.00
CA ALA A 347 -12.52 -13.86 1.58
C ALA A 347 -11.39 -13.16 0.80
N ASP A 348 -11.71 -12.24 -0.12
CA ASP A 348 -10.72 -11.49 -0.87
C ASP A 348 -9.96 -10.50 0.01
N THR A 349 -10.63 -9.79 0.92
CA THR A 349 -9.96 -8.91 1.89
C THR A 349 -8.96 -9.70 2.76
N TYR A 350 -9.35 -10.86 3.24
CA TYR A 350 -8.49 -11.74 4.03
C TYR A 350 -7.29 -12.26 3.23
N ALA A 351 -7.49 -12.72 1.99
CA ALA A 351 -6.42 -13.17 1.12
C ALA A 351 -5.40 -12.07 0.83
N ALA A 352 -5.88 -10.87 0.46
CA ALA A 352 -5.03 -9.72 0.17
C ALA A 352 -4.21 -9.29 1.41
N ARG A 353 -4.83 -9.26 2.60
CA ARG A 353 -4.16 -8.99 3.89
C ARG A 353 -3.05 -10.01 4.18
N ALA A 354 -3.34 -11.29 4.03
CA ALA A 354 -2.37 -12.35 4.28
C ALA A 354 -1.17 -12.28 3.31
N ILE A 355 -1.40 -11.98 2.02
CA ILE A 355 -0.34 -11.78 1.02
C ILE A 355 0.54 -10.58 1.38
N ALA A 356 -0.06 -9.45 1.76
CA ALA A 356 0.68 -8.25 2.12
C ALA A 356 1.49 -8.44 3.41
N LEU A 357 0.95 -9.15 4.41
CA LEU A 357 1.69 -9.55 5.61
C LEU A 357 2.85 -10.49 5.30
N SER A 358 2.68 -11.44 4.38
CA SER A 358 3.77 -12.32 3.91
C SER A 358 4.89 -11.51 3.26
N CYS A 359 4.54 -10.45 2.51
CA CYS A 359 5.51 -9.52 1.93
C CYS A 359 6.26 -8.72 3.01
N ALA A 360 5.55 -8.17 3.99
CA ALA A 360 6.13 -7.43 5.12
C ALA A 360 7.07 -8.31 5.94
N HIS A 361 6.64 -9.53 6.27
CA HIS A 361 7.46 -10.51 6.99
C HIS A 361 8.75 -10.87 6.20
N ALA A 362 8.64 -11.07 4.89
CA ALA A 362 9.81 -11.34 4.05
C ALA A 362 10.80 -10.15 4.06
N THR A 363 10.29 -8.91 4.10
CA THR A 363 11.11 -7.70 4.25
C THR A 363 11.85 -7.70 5.58
N ASP A 364 11.15 -8.01 6.66
CA ASP A 364 11.73 -8.08 8.01
C ASP A 364 12.81 -9.17 8.11
N MET A 365 12.53 -10.37 7.63
CA MET A 365 13.50 -11.48 7.62
C MET A 365 14.73 -11.16 6.76
N GLY A 366 14.53 -10.52 5.60
CA GLY A 366 15.63 -10.04 4.76
C GLY A 366 16.52 -9.05 5.49
N SER A 367 15.94 -8.09 6.19
CA SER A 367 16.67 -7.08 6.95
C SER A 367 17.36 -7.63 8.21
N ALA A 368 16.76 -8.62 8.87
CA ALA A 368 17.27 -9.21 10.09
C ALA A 368 18.39 -10.22 9.85
N THR A 369 18.32 -10.98 8.76
CA THR A 369 19.24 -12.09 8.47
C THR A 369 20.26 -11.75 7.39
N GLY A 370 20.00 -10.75 6.54
CA GLY A 370 20.80 -10.46 5.34
C GLY A 370 20.69 -11.54 4.26
N ALA A 371 19.78 -12.51 4.39
CA ALA A 371 19.64 -13.62 3.45
C ALA A 371 19.01 -13.14 2.12
N ALA A 372 19.70 -13.44 1.02
CA ALA A 372 19.30 -13.04 -0.33
C ALA A 372 17.91 -13.58 -0.73
N ASP A 373 17.56 -14.77 -0.26
CA ASP A 373 16.29 -15.44 -0.54
C ASP A 373 15.09 -14.64 0.00
N TRP A 374 15.19 -14.15 1.23
CA TRP A 374 14.16 -13.30 1.81
C TRP A 374 14.02 -11.96 1.09
N THR A 375 15.15 -11.37 0.70
CA THR A 375 15.16 -10.13 -0.08
C THR A 375 14.50 -10.33 -1.46
N ALA A 376 14.82 -11.44 -2.15
CA ALA A 376 14.21 -11.78 -3.43
C ALA A 376 12.70 -12.04 -3.30
N ARG A 377 12.28 -12.75 -2.24
CA ARG A 377 10.87 -13.01 -1.90
C ARG A 377 10.09 -11.70 -1.67
N ALA A 378 10.62 -10.81 -0.84
CA ALA A 378 10.01 -9.50 -0.57
C ALA A 378 9.88 -8.68 -1.88
N ALA A 379 10.93 -8.64 -2.69
CA ALA A 379 10.95 -7.95 -3.96
C ALA A 379 9.92 -8.53 -4.95
N PHE A 380 9.72 -9.85 -4.98
CA PHE A 380 8.75 -10.53 -5.83
C PHE A 380 7.31 -10.28 -5.35
N LEU A 381 7.06 -10.33 -4.03
CA LEU A 381 5.72 -10.15 -3.46
C LEU A 381 5.23 -8.69 -3.49
N THR A 382 6.13 -7.69 -3.44
CA THR A 382 5.75 -6.27 -3.37
C THR A 382 4.78 -5.85 -4.50
N PRO A 383 5.04 -6.08 -5.80
CA PRO A 383 4.09 -5.73 -6.86
C PRO A 383 2.77 -6.50 -6.75
N ILE A 384 2.80 -7.74 -6.28
CA ILE A 384 1.58 -8.57 -6.07
C ILE A 384 0.75 -7.98 -4.93
N ALA A 385 1.36 -7.71 -3.78
CA ALA A 385 0.68 -7.13 -2.61
C ALA A 385 0.05 -5.77 -2.94
N LYS A 386 0.80 -4.89 -3.64
CA LYS A 386 0.30 -3.57 -4.05
C LYS A 386 -0.87 -3.67 -5.02
N ALA A 387 -0.72 -4.41 -6.10
CA ALA A 387 -1.73 -4.45 -7.15
C ALA A 387 -2.98 -5.21 -6.70
N PHE A 388 -2.81 -6.41 -6.13
CA PHE A 388 -3.96 -7.20 -5.67
C PHE A 388 -4.69 -6.53 -4.51
N GLY A 389 -3.96 -5.96 -3.53
CA GLY A 389 -4.57 -5.24 -2.40
C GLY A 389 -5.41 -4.05 -2.84
N SER A 390 -4.92 -3.25 -3.78
CA SER A 390 -5.67 -2.10 -4.32
C SER A 390 -6.84 -2.52 -5.21
N ASP A 391 -6.70 -3.58 -6.04
CA ASP A 391 -7.81 -4.09 -6.87
C ASP A 391 -8.92 -4.68 -5.99
N VAL A 392 -8.57 -5.47 -4.97
CA VAL A 392 -9.53 -5.98 -3.98
C VAL A 392 -10.23 -4.83 -3.26
N GLY A 393 -9.49 -3.77 -2.89
CA GLY A 393 -10.08 -2.57 -2.29
C GLY A 393 -11.20 -1.98 -3.14
N ILE A 394 -10.95 -1.81 -4.43
CA ILE A 394 -11.91 -1.28 -5.39
C ILE A 394 -13.11 -2.21 -5.55
N GLU A 395 -12.86 -3.51 -5.79
CA GLU A 395 -13.89 -4.51 -6.02
C GLU A 395 -14.82 -4.67 -4.80
N VAL A 396 -14.23 -4.69 -3.60
CA VAL A 396 -14.99 -4.81 -2.34
C VAL A 396 -15.80 -3.55 -2.07
N ALA A 397 -15.26 -2.35 -2.26
CA ALA A 397 -15.99 -1.10 -2.07
C ALA A 397 -17.18 -1.00 -3.03
N GLN A 398 -17.01 -1.37 -4.31
CA GLN A 398 -18.10 -1.41 -5.29
C GLN A 398 -19.15 -2.47 -4.93
N THR A 399 -18.74 -3.65 -4.50
CA THR A 399 -19.64 -4.70 -4.05
C THR A 399 -20.40 -4.27 -2.80
N GLY A 400 -19.76 -3.52 -1.90
CA GLY A 400 -20.41 -2.91 -0.73
C GLY A 400 -21.56 -1.97 -1.14
N MET A 401 -21.35 -1.11 -2.13
CA MET A 401 -22.41 -0.28 -2.70
C MET A 401 -23.55 -1.14 -3.26
N GLN A 402 -23.23 -2.23 -3.99
CA GLN A 402 -24.21 -3.15 -4.55
C GLN A 402 -25.06 -3.81 -3.46
N VAL A 403 -24.46 -4.21 -2.34
CA VAL A 403 -25.19 -4.77 -1.16
C VAL A 403 -26.19 -3.76 -0.60
N HIS A 404 -25.87 -2.47 -0.60
CA HIS A 404 -26.76 -1.41 -0.14
C HIS A 404 -27.93 -1.13 -1.13
N GLY A 405 -27.85 -1.63 -2.36
CA GLY A 405 -28.85 -1.33 -3.40
C GLY A 405 -28.90 0.17 -3.70
N GLY A 406 -30.11 0.73 -3.88
CA GLY A 406 -30.26 2.16 -4.15
C GLY A 406 -29.62 3.08 -3.09
N MET A 407 -29.57 2.64 -1.85
CA MET A 407 -28.88 3.39 -0.78
C MET A 407 -27.36 3.45 -0.96
N GLY A 408 -26.78 2.53 -1.72
CA GLY A 408 -25.32 2.49 -1.97
C GLY A 408 -24.80 3.67 -2.81
N VAL A 409 -25.68 4.33 -3.58
CA VAL A 409 -25.33 5.51 -4.40
C VAL A 409 -25.79 6.83 -3.76
N ILE A 410 -26.36 6.77 -2.56
CA ILE A 410 -26.76 7.94 -1.78
C ILE A 410 -25.59 8.35 -0.89
N GLU A 411 -25.06 9.55 -1.07
CA GLU A 411 -23.86 10.04 -0.38
C GLU A 411 -23.98 10.00 1.15
N GLU A 412 -25.15 10.27 1.71
CA GLU A 412 -25.41 10.30 3.14
C GLU A 412 -25.17 8.94 3.82
N THR A 413 -25.23 7.83 3.07
CA THR A 413 -24.94 6.49 3.62
C THR A 413 -23.46 6.25 3.86
N GLY A 414 -22.59 6.98 3.16
CA GLY A 414 -21.14 6.83 3.20
C GLY A 414 -20.59 5.63 2.42
N ALA A 415 -21.44 4.75 1.85
CA ALA A 415 -20.98 3.59 1.08
C ALA A 415 -20.22 4.01 -0.21
N ALA A 416 -20.71 5.03 -0.90
CA ALA A 416 -20.09 5.58 -2.10
C ALA A 416 -18.71 6.19 -1.82
N GLN A 417 -18.50 6.76 -0.64
CA GLN A 417 -17.21 7.35 -0.26
C GLN A 417 -16.07 6.33 -0.33
N TYR A 418 -16.24 5.11 0.16
CA TYR A 418 -15.19 4.08 0.09
C TYR A 418 -14.77 3.79 -1.35
N SER A 419 -15.73 3.71 -2.27
CA SER A 419 -15.45 3.49 -3.70
C SER A 419 -14.72 4.69 -4.34
N ARG A 420 -15.06 5.92 -3.94
CA ARG A 420 -14.39 7.13 -4.42
C ARG A 420 -12.97 7.24 -3.87
N ASP A 421 -12.79 7.01 -2.59
CA ASP A 421 -11.52 7.17 -1.89
C ASP A 421 -10.49 6.12 -2.34
N VAL A 422 -10.89 4.84 -2.48
CA VAL A 422 -9.98 3.75 -2.81
C VAL A 422 -9.51 3.76 -4.27
N ARG A 423 -10.24 4.43 -5.18
CA ARG A 423 -9.98 4.33 -6.62
C ARG A 423 -8.54 4.72 -7.01
N VAL A 424 -7.95 5.69 -6.33
CA VAL A 424 -6.60 6.17 -6.62
C VAL A 424 -5.51 5.17 -6.27
N THR A 425 -5.75 4.21 -5.38
CA THR A 425 -4.75 3.23 -4.93
C THR A 425 -4.23 2.34 -6.07
N ALA A 426 -5.04 2.10 -7.12
CA ALA A 426 -4.60 1.39 -8.32
C ALA A 426 -3.83 2.27 -9.32
N ILE A 427 -3.73 3.58 -9.06
CA ILE A 427 -3.16 4.57 -9.99
C ILE A 427 -1.80 5.08 -9.50
N TYR A 428 -1.73 5.59 -8.26
CA TYR A 428 -0.50 6.18 -7.74
C TYR A 428 0.53 5.14 -7.26
N GLU A 429 1.75 5.57 -6.95
CA GLU A 429 2.91 4.73 -6.57
C GLU A 429 3.27 3.67 -7.63
N GLY A 430 3.03 4.01 -8.90
CA GLY A 430 3.04 3.11 -10.04
C GLY A 430 1.70 2.41 -10.19
N THR A 431 1.09 2.59 -11.37
CA THR A 431 -0.20 1.93 -11.68
C THR A 431 -0.09 0.42 -11.51
N ASN A 432 -1.23 -0.27 -11.31
CA ASN A 432 -1.20 -1.73 -11.21
C ASN A 432 -0.64 -2.41 -12.46
N GLY A 433 -0.81 -1.80 -13.64
CA GLY A 433 -0.12 -2.23 -14.87
C GLY A 433 1.41 -2.12 -14.75
N ILE A 434 1.93 -1.03 -14.19
CA ILE A 434 3.38 -0.87 -13.94
C ILE A 434 3.89 -1.90 -12.92
N GLN A 435 3.11 -2.22 -11.87
CA GLN A 435 3.45 -3.28 -10.93
C GLN A 435 3.54 -4.64 -11.63
N ALA A 436 2.57 -4.95 -12.49
CA ALA A 436 2.56 -6.19 -13.25
C ALA A 436 3.74 -6.27 -14.24
N MET A 437 4.05 -5.17 -14.94
CA MET A 437 5.23 -5.10 -15.82
C MET A 437 6.54 -5.23 -15.03
N ASP A 438 6.63 -4.62 -13.84
CA ASP A 438 7.78 -4.79 -12.93
C ASP A 438 7.96 -6.25 -12.51
N LEU A 439 6.87 -6.94 -12.17
CA LEU A 439 6.89 -8.35 -11.82
C LEU A 439 7.50 -9.21 -12.95
N VAL A 440 6.90 -9.19 -14.13
CA VAL A 440 7.32 -10.08 -15.23
C VAL A 440 8.59 -9.61 -15.95
N GLY A 441 8.89 -8.30 -15.94
CA GLY A 441 10.02 -7.72 -16.64
C GLY A 441 11.30 -7.62 -15.82
N ARG A 442 11.22 -7.38 -14.51
CA ARG A 442 12.39 -7.18 -13.63
C ARG A 442 12.52 -8.24 -12.54
N LYS A 443 11.41 -8.60 -11.85
CA LYS A 443 11.48 -9.54 -10.74
C LYS A 443 11.66 -11.00 -11.18
N MET A 444 11.35 -11.30 -12.44
CA MET A 444 11.56 -12.62 -13.05
C MET A 444 12.78 -12.66 -13.98
N MET A 445 13.69 -11.67 -13.91
CA MET A 445 14.97 -11.70 -14.65
C MET A 445 15.96 -12.74 -14.12
N ASP A 446 15.71 -13.28 -12.93
CA ASP A 446 16.38 -14.45 -12.34
C ASP A 446 16.00 -15.78 -13.02
N GLY A 447 15.24 -15.76 -14.11
CA GLY A 447 14.70 -16.95 -14.74
C GLY A 447 13.45 -17.51 -14.05
N GLY A 448 12.78 -16.69 -13.21
CA GLY A 448 11.62 -17.10 -12.43
C GLY A 448 11.98 -17.87 -11.14
N GLU A 449 13.23 -17.80 -10.71
CA GLU A 449 13.71 -18.56 -9.54
C GLU A 449 12.94 -18.20 -8.26
N ALA A 450 12.72 -16.90 -7.99
CA ALA A 450 11.97 -16.46 -6.83
C ALA A 450 10.51 -16.95 -6.85
N ALA A 451 9.88 -16.96 -8.04
CA ALA A 451 8.52 -17.49 -8.21
C ALA A 451 8.48 -19.00 -7.96
N ASN A 452 9.37 -19.76 -8.59
CA ASN A 452 9.41 -21.22 -8.47
C ASN A 452 9.73 -21.67 -7.04
N ARG A 453 10.67 -21.01 -6.35
CA ARG A 453 10.99 -21.29 -4.94
C ARG A 453 9.76 -21.11 -4.05
N LEU A 454 8.98 -20.03 -4.27
CA LEU A 454 7.75 -19.81 -3.53
C LEU A 454 6.70 -20.90 -3.82
N LEU A 455 6.59 -21.36 -5.05
CA LEU A 455 5.70 -22.47 -5.40
C LEU A 455 6.16 -23.80 -4.77
N ASP A 456 7.45 -24.09 -4.73
CA ASP A 456 8.00 -25.27 -4.07
C ASP A 456 7.67 -25.30 -2.57
N GLU A 457 7.78 -24.14 -1.89
CA GLU A 457 7.40 -23.99 -0.47
C GLU A 457 5.90 -24.24 -0.27
N ILE A 458 5.05 -23.65 -1.12
CA ILE A 458 3.60 -23.84 -1.06
C ILE A 458 3.26 -25.33 -1.22
N GLU A 459 3.86 -26.01 -2.18
CA GLU A 459 3.65 -27.45 -2.41
C GLU A 459 4.07 -28.30 -1.21
N ALA A 460 5.21 -27.97 -0.57
CA ALA A 460 5.66 -28.66 0.63
C ALA A 460 4.70 -28.46 1.82
N GLU A 461 4.13 -27.28 2.00
CA GLU A 461 3.18 -26.99 3.08
C GLU A 461 1.80 -27.60 2.85
N ILE A 462 1.37 -27.74 1.59
CA ILE A 462 0.10 -28.41 1.21
C ILE A 462 0.09 -29.86 1.66
N GLU A 463 1.20 -30.57 1.58
CA GLU A 463 1.27 -31.98 2.03
C GLU A 463 0.82 -32.14 3.50
N GLY A 464 1.19 -31.18 4.36
CA GLY A 464 0.73 -31.17 5.76
C GLY A 464 -0.77 -30.94 5.93
N ALA A 465 -1.44 -30.32 4.96
CA ALA A 465 -2.88 -30.08 4.99
C ALA A 465 -3.71 -31.23 4.37
N ARG A 466 -3.10 -32.06 3.51
CA ARG A 466 -3.76 -33.10 2.71
C ARG A 466 -4.50 -34.13 3.59
N LEU A 467 -3.93 -34.47 4.76
CA LEU A 467 -4.54 -35.42 5.70
C LEU A 467 -5.94 -34.97 6.20
N HIS A 468 -6.13 -33.66 6.36
CA HIS A 468 -7.36 -33.10 6.94
C HIS A 468 -8.30 -32.47 5.90
N PHE A 469 -7.73 -31.97 4.81
CA PHE A 469 -8.44 -31.22 3.77
C PHE A 469 -8.06 -31.68 2.35
N PRO A 470 -8.20 -32.97 2.00
CA PRO A 470 -7.68 -33.52 0.75
C PRO A 470 -8.17 -32.75 -0.48
N ASN A 471 -9.46 -32.46 -0.61
CA ASN A 471 -10.01 -31.77 -1.77
C ASN A 471 -9.52 -30.29 -1.89
N MET A 472 -9.32 -29.60 -0.76
CA MET A 472 -8.78 -28.22 -0.78
C MET A 472 -7.28 -28.24 -1.10
N ALA A 473 -6.54 -29.16 -0.52
CA ALA A 473 -5.12 -29.37 -0.79
C ALA A 473 -4.87 -29.69 -2.26
N ASP A 474 -5.65 -30.61 -2.85
CA ASP A 474 -5.55 -30.96 -4.26
C ASP A 474 -5.86 -29.80 -5.20
N ALA A 475 -6.88 -28.98 -4.87
CA ALA A 475 -7.22 -27.81 -5.67
C ALA A 475 -6.11 -26.75 -5.66
N VAL A 476 -5.48 -26.50 -4.49
CA VAL A 476 -4.35 -25.55 -4.39
C VAL A 476 -3.12 -26.13 -5.09
N TRP A 477 -2.82 -27.42 -4.92
CA TRP A 477 -1.73 -28.09 -5.63
C TRP A 477 -1.86 -27.95 -7.15
N GLN A 478 -3.02 -28.30 -7.71
CA GLN A 478 -3.27 -28.17 -9.16
C GLN A 478 -3.12 -26.72 -9.65
N SER A 479 -3.49 -25.74 -8.82
CA SER A 479 -3.32 -24.33 -9.17
C SER A 479 -1.85 -23.90 -9.16
N CYS A 480 -1.01 -24.48 -8.28
CA CYS A 480 0.45 -24.27 -8.31
C CYS A 480 1.08 -24.84 -9.58
N GLU A 481 0.71 -26.05 -9.97
CA GLU A 481 1.21 -26.68 -11.20
C GLU A 481 0.90 -25.82 -12.45
N THR A 482 -0.36 -25.39 -12.61
CA THR A 482 -0.74 -24.55 -13.75
C THR A 482 -0.06 -23.17 -13.73
N LEU A 483 0.18 -22.64 -12.53
CA LEU A 483 0.90 -21.37 -12.37
C LEU A 483 2.39 -21.53 -12.70
N ARG A 484 3.01 -22.66 -12.34
CA ARG A 484 4.40 -23.00 -12.69
C ARG A 484 4.57 -23.07 -14.21
N GLU A 485 3.68 -23.79 -14.92
CA GLU A 485 3.68 -23.84 -16.38
C GLU A 485 3.58 -22.44 -17.02
N ALA A 486 2.72 -21.58 -16.46
CA ALA A 486 2.58 -20.20 -16.93
C ALA A 486 3.82 -19.35 -16.60
N THR A 487 4.48 -19.59 -15.48
CA THR A 487 5.74 -18.95 -15.09
C THR A 487 6.84 -19.30 -16.09
N ASP A 488 6.98 -20.57 -16.43
CA ASP A 488 7.95 -21.05 -17.42
C ASP A 488 7.67 -20.45 -18.81
N TRP A 489 6.39 -20.41 -19.20
CA TRP A 489 5.99 -19.75 -20.44
C TRP A 489 6.36 -18.27 -20.45
N MET A 490 6.07 -17.55 -19.36
CA MET A 490 6.35 -16.12 -19.23
C MET A 490 7.86 -15.84 -19.32
N VAL A 491 8.68 -16.65 -18.65
CA VAL A 491 10.15 -16.55 -18.69
C VAL A 491 10.70 -16.84 -20.09
N ALA A 492 10.12 -17.77 -20.82
CA ALA A 492 10.53 -18.15 -22.15
C ALA A 492 10.27 -17.08 -23.23
N GLN A 493 9.39 -16.08 -22.96
CA GLN A 493 9.12 -15.01 -23.89
C GLN A 493 10.33 -14.05 -24.00
N SER A 494 10.97 -14.00 -25.14
CA SER A 494 12.05 -13.04 -25.44
C SER A 494 11.50 -11.67 -25.85
N ASP A 495 10.29 -11.61 -26.41
CA ASP A 495 9.61 -10.36 -26.73
C ASP A 495 8.95 -9.78 -25.46
N MET A 496 9.34 -8.55 -25.14
CA MET A 496 8.79 -7.86 -23.96
C MET A 496 7.33 -7.48 -24.15
N ASN A 497 6.84 -7.26 -25.36
CA ASN A 497 5.42 -6.99 -25.60
C ASN A 497 4.58 -8.24 -25.26
N ALA A 498 5.02 -9.42 -25.65
CA ALA A 498 4.35 -10.68 -25.29
C ALA A 498 4.31 -10.89 -23.76
N ARG A 499 5.41 -10.57 -23.03
CA ARG A 499 5.43 -10.57 -21.56
C ARG A 499 4.44 -9.56 -20.97
N PHE A 500 4.48 -8.33 -21.45
CA PHE A 500 3.68 -7.25 -20.88
C PHE A 500 2.18 -7.40 -21.18
N ALA A 501 1.82 -7.99 -22.31
CA ALA A 501 0.43 -8.34 -22.64
C ALA A 501 -0.19 -9.27 -21.59
N GLY A 502 0.60 -10.23 -21.10
CA GLY A 502 0.19 -11.20 -20.08
C GLY A 502 0.42 -10.76 -18.62
N ALA A 503 1.05 -9.61 -18.37
CA ALA A 503 1.55 -9.25 -17.05
C ALA A 503 0.45 -9.10 -15.97
N VAL A 504 -0.62 -8.36 -16.28
CA VAL A 504 -1.72 -8.10 -15.34
C VAL A 504 -2.46 -9.39 -14.98
N PRO A 505 -2.94 -10.20 -15.94
CA PRO A 505 -3.61 -11.45 -15.61
C PRO A 505 -2.66 -12.45 -14.91
N TYR A 506 -1.37 -12.50 -15.24
CA TYR A 506 -0.40 -13.33 -14.53
C TYR A 506 -0.25 -12.93 -13.05
N LEU A 507 -0.06 -11.63 -12.76
CA LEU A 507 0.02 -11.13 -11.40
C LEU A 507 -1.23 -11.50 -10.59
N ARG A 508 -2.42 -11.28 -11.15
CA ARG A 508 -3.68 -11.59 -10.47
C ARG A 508 -3.84 -13.10 -10.25
N ALA A 509 -3.46 -13.94 -11.24
CA ALA A 509 -3.49 -15.39 -11.10
C ALA A 509 -2.55 -15.85 -9.96
N PHE A 510 -1.34 -15.29 -9.90
CA PHE A 510 -0.40 -15.58 -8.82
C PHE A 510 -0.99 -15.22 -7.44
N ALA A 511 -1.61 -14.05 -7.33
CA ALA A 511 -2.29 -13.64 -6.10
C ALA A 511 -3.46 -14.57 -5.71
N ARG A 512 -4.23 -15.07 -6.69
CA ARG A 512 -5.29 -16.06 -6.45
C ARG A 512 -4.75 -17.36 -5.87
N VAL A 513 -3.64 -17.85 -6.39
CA VAL A 513 -2.99 -19.10 -5.90
C VAL A 513 -2.42 -18.88 -4.49
N LEU A 514 -1.69 -17.78 -4.27
CA LEU A 514 -1.21 -17.41 -2.93
C LEU A 514 -2.35 -17.30 -1.93
N GLY A 515 -3.44 -16.63 -2.30
CA GLY A 515 -4.63 -16.53 -1.47
C GLY A 515 -5.23 -17.89 -1.13
N GLY A 516 -5.29 -18.80 -2.09
CA GLY A 516 -5.75 -20.19 -1.87
C GLY A 516 -4.88 -20.94 -0.85
N HIS A 517 -3.57 -20.80 -0.96
CA HIS A 517 -2.62 -21.38 -0.02
C HIS A 517 -2.78 -20.81 1.40
N LEU A 518 -2.80 -19.48 1.56
CA LEU A 518 -2.92 -18.83 2.86
C LEU A 518 -4.27 -19.13 3.54
N HIS A 519 -5.33 -19.25 2.76
CA HIS A 519 -6.61 -19.75 3.26
C HIS A 519 -6.54 -21.22 3.71
N LEU A 520 -5.80 -22.06 3.02
CA LEU A 520 -5.61 -23.47 3.40
C LEU A 520 -4.85 -23.58 4.73
N LEU A 521 -3.79 -22.78 4.92
CA LEU A 521 -3.06 -22.69 6.20
C LEU A 521 -3.98 -22.21 7.32
N SER A 522 -4.82 -21.21 7.05
CA SER A 522 -5.80 -20.70 8.01
C SER A 522 -6.85 -21.76 8.40
N ALA A 523 -7.29 -22.57 7.44
CA ALA A 523 -8.19 -23.70 7.71
C ALA A 523 -7.53 -24.77 8.58
N LYS A 524 -6.24 -25.02 8.38
CA LYS A 524 -5.45 -25.96 9.18
C LYS A 524 -5.36 -25.48 10.63
N ALA A 525 -5.16 -24.18 10.84
CA ALA A 525 -5.04 -23.58 12.18
C ALA A 525 -6.40 -23.40 12.90
N ASP A 526 -7.52 -23.25 12.17
CA ASP A 526 -8.87 -23.03 12.71
C ASP A 526 -9.84 -24.14 12.24
N LYS A 527 -9.45 -25.40 12.42
CA LYS A 527 -10.23 -26.57 12.00
C LYS A 527 -11.61 -26.62 12.67
N GLY A 528 -12.66 -26.70 11.87
CA GLY A 528 -14.05 -26.63 12.30
C GLY A 528 -14.57 -25.22 12.51
N GLY A 529 -13.71 -24.21 12.53
CA GLY A 529 -14.04 -22.82 12.79
C GLY A 529 -14.48 -22.03 11.56
N PRO A 530 -14.67 -20.71 11.76
CA PRO A 530 -15.10 -19.83 10.67
C PRO A 530 -14.08 -19.70 9.55
N ARG A 531 -12.77 -19.76 9.85
CA ARG A 531 -11.72 -19.62 8.85
C ARG A 531 -11.63 -20.83 7.92
N GLU A 532 -11.88 -22.05 8.42
CA GLU A 532 -12.03 -23.23 7.54
C GLU A 532 -13.18 -23.04 6.54
N LYS A 533 -14.32 -22.51 7.01
CA LYS A 533 -15.49 -22.29 6.15
C LYS A 533 -15.21 -21.23 5.08
N LEU A 534 -14.50 -20.17 5.46
CA LEU A 534 -14.07 -19.13 4.53
C LEU A 534 -13.06 -19.63 3.51
N ALA A 535 -12.08 -20.42 3.94
CA ALA A 535 -11.10 -21.09 3.07
C ALA A 535 -11.77 -22.00 2.04
N ARG A 536 -12.73 -22.79 2.47
CA ARG A 536 -13.52 -23.66 1.58
C ARG A 536 -14.26 -22.82 0.52
N PHE A 537 -14.85 -21.70 0.90
CA PHE A 537 -15.50 -20.78 -0.03
C PHE A 537 -14.48 -20.20 -1.04
N TYR A 538 -13.35 -19.70 -0.58
CA TYR A 538 -12.31 -19.13 -1.43
C TYR A 538 -11.80 -20.16 -2.45
N ILE A 539 -11.38 -21.32 -1.98
CA ILE A 539 -10.78 -22.38 -2.81
C ILE A 539 -11.79 -22.93 -3.84
N GLN A 540 -13.06 -23.05 -3.47
CA GLN A 540 -14.08 -23.57 -4.38
C GLN A 540 -14.62 -22.54 -5.38
N ARG A 541 -14.64 -21.24 -5.05
CA ARG A 541 -15.36 -20.24 -5.84
C ARG A 541 -14.49 -19.11 -6.39
N LEU A 542 -13.37 -18.78 -5.74
CA LEU A 542 -12.52 -17.66 -6.13
C LEU A 542 -11.21 -18.14 -6.75
N LEU A 543 -10.57 -19.14 -6.18
CA LEU A 543 -9.35 -19.73 -6.73
C LEU A 543 -9.49 -20.15 -8.22
N PRO A 544 -10.61 -20.73 -8.70
CA PRO A 544 -10.74 -21.14 -10.10
C PRO A 544 -10.61 -19.99 -11.13
N GLU A 545 -10.71 -18.73 -10.72
CA GLU A 545 -10.45 -17.56 -11.58
C GLU A 545 -9.03 -17.62 -12.20
N HIS A 546 -8.05 -18.20 -11.51
CA HIS A 546 -6.67 -18.31 -12.00
C HIS A 546 -6.58 -18.97 -13.39
N GLN A 547 -7.43 -19.94 -13.71
CA GLN A 547 -7.38 -20.66 -14.98
C GLN A 547 -7.67 -19.73 -16.18
N GLY A 548 -8.71 -18.91 -16.09
CA GLY A 548 -9.03 -17.93 -17.12
C GLY A 548 -7.95 -16.84 -17.23
N LEU A 549 -7.42 -16.41 -16.10
CA LEU A 549 -6.33 -15.42 -16.05
C LEU A 549 -5.06 -15.96 -16.69
N LEU A 550 -4.68 -17.21 -16.44
CA LEU A 550 -3.50 -17.82 -17.05
C LEU A 550 -3.67 -18.05 -18.56
N ALA A 551 -4.88 -18.39 -19.01
CA ALA A 551 -5.19 -18.48 -20.44
C ALA A 551 -4.98 -17.11 -21.13
N HIS A 552 -5.39 -16.01 -20.50
CA HIS A 552 -5.12 -14.65 -21.00
C HIS A 552 -3.63 -14.32 -20.93
N ALA A 553 -2.94 -14.68 -19.85
CA ALA A 553 -1.52 -14.38 -19.70
C ALA A 553 -0.66 -15.02 -20.81
N GLN A 554 -1.04 -16.21 -21.26
CA GLN A 554 -0.32 -16.98 -22.28
C GLN A 554 -0.79 -16.71 -23.72
N ALA A 555 -1.76 -15.81 -23.94
CA ALA A 555 -2.27 -15.50 -25.28
C ALA A 555 -1.23 -14.78 -26.17
N GLY A 556 -0.24 -14.11 -25.57
CA GLY A 556 0.74 -13.29 -26.28
C GLY A 556 0.16 -11.90 -26.63
N ASP A 557 0.77 -11.22 -27.60
CA ASP A 557 0.47 -9.81 -27.90
C ASP A 557 -0.10 -9.56 -29.32
N LYS A 558 -0.12 -10.58 -30.17
CA LYS A 558 -0.47 -10.42 -31.60
C LYS A 558 -1.85 -9.85 -31.84
N ASP A 559 -2.83 -10.25 -31.05
CA ASP A 559 -4.21 -9.79 -31.11
C ASP A 559 -4.35 -8.35 -30.58
N LEU A 560 -3.55 -7.95 -29.60
CA LEU A 560 -3.55 -6.60 -29.04
C LEU A 560 -3.10 -5.54 -30.05
N PHE A 561 -2.18 -5.90 -30.95
CA PHE A 561 -1.66 -5.03 -31.99
C PHE A 561 -2.28 -5.32 -33.39
N ALA A 562 -3.35 -6.12 -33.45
CA ALA A 562 -4.04 -6.43 -34.70
C ALA A 562 -4.78 -5.22 -35.31
N LEU A 563 -5.27 -4.32 -34.46
CA LEU A 563 -5.85 -3.05 -34.90
C LEU A 563 -4.79 -1.94 -34.85
N THR A 564 -4.73 -1.13 -35.91
CA THR A 564 -3.94 0.10 -35.89
C THR A 564 -4.55 1.13 -34.95
N THR A 565 -3.77 2.16 -34.59
CA THR A 565 -4.29 3.25 -33.74
C THR A 565 -5.49 3.96 -34.39
N GLU A 566 -5.47 4.13 -35.70
CA GLU A 566 -6.56 4.73 -36.48
C GLU A 566 -7.83 3.87 -36.42
N GLU A 567 -7.69 2.54 -36.52
CA GLU A 567 -8.81 1.60 -36.43
C GLU A 567 -9.40 1.53 -35.01
N LEU A 568 -8.59 1.73 -33.96
CA LEU A 568 -9.08 1.83 -32.58
C LEU A 568 -9.91 3.09 -32.30
N ILE A 569 -9.71 4.15 -33.08
CA ILE A 569 -10.40 5.45 -32.92
C ILE A 569 -11.67 5.51 -33.80
N ALA A 570 -11.74 4.71 -34.87
CA ALA A 570 -12.86 4.68 -35.81
C ALA A 570 -14.09 3.98 -35.22
#